data_4ed5e46c98790134f331cffa4dfbc711
#
_entry.id   4ed5e46c98790134f331cffa4dfbc711
#
_cell.length_a   1.000
_cell.length_b   1.000
_cell.length_c   1.000
_cell.angle_alpha   90.00
_cell.angle_beta   90.00
_cell.angle_gamma   90.00
#
_symmetry.space_group_name_H-M   'P 1'
#
loop_
_entity.id
_entity.type
_entity.pdbx_description
1 polymer ?
#
loop_
_entity_poly.entity_id
_entity_poly.type
_entity_poly.pdbx_seq_one_letter_code
_entity_poly.pdbx_strand_id
1 'polypeptide(L)'
;MELWVFAVIDDASRKLLALVECKSPTTEASIEGMKQAMKHGKIKQCISDHGSQFISNIGGDSKFKAFLDENGIRQILCRIKHPQSNGKVEKFFDLYKNKRVLFKTQEEFIEWYNEIRPHRSLNFEVLETPQQAFIRKIKAEA
;
A
#
# COMPACT_ATOMS: atom_id res chain seq x y z
N MET A 1 -2.74 -13.69 19.05
CA MET A 1 -1.82 -12.55 18.96
C MET A 1 -2.27 -11.63 17.82
N GLU A 2 -2.47 -10.39 18.13
CA GLU A 2 -2.90 -9.41 17.14
C GLU A 2 -1.70 -8.95 16.32
N LEU A 3 -1.78 -9.10 14.99
CA LEU A 3 -0.74 -8.63 14.09
C LEU A 3 -1.14 -7.30 13.46
N TRP A 4 -0.20 -6.39 13.41
CA TRP A 4 -0.33 -5.15 12.65
C TRP A 4 0.24 -5.36 11.26
N VAL A 5 -0.37 -4.72 10.28
CA VAL A 5 0.02 -4.86 8.88
C VAL A 5 0.19 -3.48 8.28
N PHE A 6 1.34 -3.29 7.64
CA PHE A 6 1.59 -2.12 6.81
C PHE A 6 1.53 -2.57 5.34
N ALA A 7 0.73 -1.87 4.54
CA ALA A 7 0.56 -2.21 3.14
C ALA A 7 0.70 -0.96 2.27
N VAL A 8 1.31 -1.12 1.11
CA VAL A 8 1.41 -0.08 0.09
C VAL A 8 0.71 -0.58 -1.17
N ILE A 9 -0.29 0.17 -1.61
CA ILE A 9 -1.11 -0.19 -2.76
C ILE A 9 -1.00 0.92 -3.80
N ASP A 10 -0.75 0.55 -5.06
CA ASP A 10 -0.79 1.49 -6.17
C ASP A 10 -2.24 1.89 -6.46
N ASP A 11 -2.52 3.18 -6.41
CA ASP A 11 -3.88 3.69 -6.55
C ASP A 11 -4.50 3.40 -7.91
N ALA A 12 -3.70 3.46 -8.98
CA ALA A 12 -4.21 3.30 -10.34
C ALA A 12 -4.48 1.84 -10.69
N SER A 13 -3.57 0.93 -10.33
CA SER A 13 -3.66 -0.49 -10.70
C SER A 13 -4.22 -1.38 -9.60
N ARG A 14 -4.28 -0.87 -8.38
CA ARG A 14 -4.62 -1.63 -7.17
C ARG A 14 -3.57 -2.70 -6.83
N LYS A 15 -2.40 -2.67 -7.46
CA LYS A 15 -1.33 -3.62 -7.15
C LYS A 15 -0.82 -3.42 -5.73
N LEU A 16 -0.69 -4.52 -5.00
CA LEU A 16 -0.05 -4.54 -3.69
C LEU A 16 1.45 -4.51 -3.90
N LEU A 17 2.08 -3.37 -3.57
CA LEU A 17 3.50 -3.16 -3.79
C LEU A 17 4.36 -3.60 -2.61
N ALA A 18 3.78 -3.58 -1.41
CA ALA A 18 4.49 -3.99 -0.20
C ALA A 18 3.50 -4.47 0.85
N LEU A 19 3.95 -5.43 1.64
CA LEU A 19 3.19 -5.95 2.77
C LEU A 19 4.16 -6.32 3.88
N VAL A 20 4.03 -5.66 5.03
CA VAL A 20 4.87 -5.90 6.20
C VAL A 20 3.97 -6.27 7.37
N GLU A 21 4.14 -7.50 7.88
CA GLU A 21 3.45 -7.97 9.07
C GLU A 21 4.36 -7.70 10.28
N CYS A 22 3.85 -7.04 11.31
CA CYS A 22 4.62 -6.66 12.48
C CYS A 22 3.79 -6.76 13.76
N LYS A 23 4.49 -6.83 14.89
CA LYS A 23 3.83 -6.94 16.20
C LYS A 23 3.23 -5.62 16.66
N SER A 24 3.76 -4.50 16.19
CA SER A 24 3.28 -3.16 16.53
C SER A 24 3.52 -2.20 15.38
N PRO A 25 2.70 -1.15 15.24
CA PRO A 25 2.90 -0.15 14.19
C PRO A 25 4.12 0.71 14.52
N THR A 26 5.20 0.55 13.77
CA THR A 26 6.43 1.30 13.95
C THR A 26 6.78 2.09 12.69
N THR A 27 7.53 3.17 12.88
CA THR A 27 8.07 3.97 11.76
C THR A 27 9.00 3.12 10.90
N GLU A 28 9.80 2.26 11.54
CA GLU A 28 10.74 1.37 10.86
C GLU A 28 10.02 0.40 9.92
N ALA A 29 8.90 -0.18 10.36
CA ALA A 29 8.09 -1.06 9.51
C ALA A 29 7.52 -0.31 8.31
N SER A 30 7.09 0.94 8.50
CA SER A 30 6.58 1.77 7.42
C SER A 30 7.65 2.10 6.39
N ILE A 31 8.87 2.43 6.86
CA ILE A 31 10.01 2.71 5.98
C ILE A 31 10.40 1.46 5.20
N GLU A 32 10.44 0.30 5.86
CA GLU A 32 10.73 -0.97 5.19
C GLU A 32 9.70 -1.27 4.10
N GLY A 33 8.42 -1.04 4.40
CA GLY A 33 7.36 -1.21 3.41
C GLY A 33 7.54 -0.29 2.20
N MET A 34 7.90 0.97 2.43
CA MET A 34 8.16 1.91 1.34
C MET A 34 9.36 1.48 0.50
N LYS A 35 10.42 0.96 1.13
CA LYS A 35 11.58 0.43 0.40
C LYS A 35 11.19 -0.74 -0.48
N GLN A 36 10.34 -1.64 0.00
CA GLN A 36 9.81 -2.74 -0.81
C GLN A 36 9.00 -2.21 -1.99
N ALA A 37 8.14 -1.23 -1.75
CA ALA A 37 7.30 -0.65 -2.79
C ALA A 37 8.14 0.02 -3.88
N MET A 38 9.21 0.70 -3.51
CA MET A 38 10.09 1.41 -4.45
C MET A 38 10.82 0.48 -5.42
N LYS A 39 10.91 -0.81 -5.11
CA LYS A 39 11.49 -1.81 -6.03
C LYS A 39 10.64 -2.01 -7.29
N HIS A 40 9.36 -1.64 -7.24
CA HIS A 40 8.44 -1.79 -8.37
C HIS A 40 8.47 -0.60 -9.33
N GLY A 41 9.13 0.49 -8.97
CA GLY A 41 9.23 1.68 -9.79
C GLY A 41 9.28 2.96 -8.97
N LYS A 42 9.36 4.09 -9.66
CA LYS A 42 9.43 5.39 -9.02
C LYS A 42 8.07 5.77 -8.43
N ILE A 43 8.05 6.14 -7.15
CA ILE A 43 6.87 6.63 -6.47
C ILE A 43 6.96 8.15 -6.37
N LYS A 44 5.94 8.85 -6.84
CA LYS A 44 5.89 10.32 -6.81
C LYS A 44 5.18 10.84 -5.57
N GLN A 45 4.12 10.15 -5.15
CA GLN A 45 3.29 10.57 -4.03
C GLN A 45 2.88 9.37 -3.19
N CYS A 46 2.73 9.61 -1.89
CA CYS A 46 2.25 8.62 -0.94
C CYS A 46 1.11 9.23 -0.12
N ILE A 47 -0.06 8.59 -0.15
CA ILE A 47 -1.21 9.01 0.65
C ILE A 47 -1.21 8.16 1.92
N SER A 48 -1.16 8.82 3.07
CA SER A 48 -1.18 8.14 4.37
C SER A 48 -2.24 8.75 5.28
N ASP A 49 -2.62 8.01 6.31
CA ASP A 49 -3.46 8.55 7.36
C ASP A 49 -2.63 9.35 8.38
N HIS A 50 -3.26 9.79 9.47
CA HIS A 50 -2.62 10.58 10.51
C HIS A 50 -2.01 9.72 11.64
N GLY A 51 -1.69 8.46 11.36
CA GLY A 51 -1.06 7.57 12.34
C GLY A 51 0.30 8.10 12.80
N SER A 52 0.64 7.89 14.07
CA SER A 52 1.87 8.41 14.67
C SER A 52 3.15 7.90 13.98
N GLN A 53 3.08 6.74 13.32
CA GLN A 53 4.20 6.20 12.56
C GLN A 53 4.49 7.02 11.28
N PHE A 54 3.54 7.86 10.83
CA PHE A 54 3.66 8.65 9.61
C PHE A 54 3.88 10.13 9.87
N ILE A 55 3.44 10.66 11.02
CA ILE A 55 3.57 12.07 11.38
C ILE A 55 4.09 12.21 12.79
N SER A 56 4.71 13.36 13.06
CA SER A 56 5.16 13.70 14.42
C SER A 56 4.05 14.45 15.17
N ASN A 57 3.74 13.99 16.39
CA ASN A 57 2.76 14.65 17.25
C ASN A 57 3.35 15.80 18.07
N ILE A 58 4.68 15.99 18.02
CA ILE A 58 5.40 16.94 18.88
C ILE A 58 5.83 18.20 18.09
N GLY A 59 5.45 18.30 16.83
CA GLY A 59 5.93 19.34 15.93
C GLY A 59 7.28 18.95 15.33
N GLY A 60 7.48 19.29 14.07
CA GLY A 60 8.64 18.86 13.29
C GLY A 60 8.32 17.65 12.42
N ASP A 61 9.27 17.31 11.56
CA ASP A 61 9.08 16.23 10.61
C ASP A 61 9.30 14.85 11.25
N SER A 62 8.45 13.88 10.93
CA SER A 62 8.62 12.50 11.34
C SER A 62 9.78 11.87 10.57
N LYS A 63 10.31 10.76 11.11
CA LYS A 63 11.31 9.96 10.37
C LYS A 63 10.76 9.43 9.05
N PHE A 64 9.49 9.09 9.03
CA PHE A 64 8.83 8.63 7.81
C PHE A 64 8.79 9.73 6.75
N LYS A 65 8.40 10.95 7.14
CA LYS A 65 8.40 12.09 6.22
C LYS A 65 9.81 12.41 5.71
N ALA A 66 10.80 12.38 6.59
CA ALA A 66 12.20 12.59 6.19
C ALA A 66 12.64 11.56 5.16
N PHE A 67 12.30 10.30 5.37
CA PHE A 67 12.60 9.24 4.40
C PHE A 67 11.95 9.52 3.05
N LEU A 68 10.67 9.90 3.02
CA LEU A 68 9.98 10.22 1.79
C LEU A 68 10.62 11.42 1.08
N ASP A 69 10.96 12.48 1.82
CA ASP A 69 11.59 13.68 1.26
C ASP A 69 12.95 13.35 0.64
N GLU A 70 13.76 12.53 1.30
CA GLU A 70 15.06 12.08 0.77
C GLU A 70 14.93 11.33 -0.54
N ASN A 71 13.80 10.65 -0.76
CA ASN A 71 13.55 9.86 -1.96
C ASN A 71 12.67 10.58 -2.98
N GLY A 72 12.38 11.86 -2.77
CA GLY A 72 11.59 12.67 -3.68
C GLY A 72 10.11 12.29 -3.73
N ILE A 73 9.59 11.73 -2.64
CA ILE A 73 8.20 11.29 -2.54
C ILE A 73 7.42 12.32 -1.74
N ARG A 74 6.38 12.89 -2.33
CA ARG A 74 5.50 13.84 -1.65
C ARG A 74 4.52 13.08 -0.76
N GLN A 75 4.47 13.42 0.53
CA GLN A 75 3.48 12.86 1.45
C GLN A 75 2.20 13.70 1.40
N ILE A 76 1.06 13.02 1.19
CA ILE A 76 -0.26 13.62 1.25
C ILE A 76 -1.01 12.96 2.39
N LEU A 77 -1.45 13.77 3.37
CA LEU A 77 -2.23 13.26 4.49
C LEU A 77 -3.71 13.28 4.13
N CYS A 78 -4.40 12.17 4.41
CA CYS A 78 -5.85 12.09 4.22
C CYS A 78 -6.55 13.08 5.15
N ARG A 79 -7.58 13.75 4.63
CA ARG A 79 -8.40 14.61 5.48
C ARG A 79 -9.23 13.74 6.41
N ILE A 80 -9.27 14.12 7.69
CA ILE A 80 -9.98 13.35 8.74
C ILE A 80 -11.46 13.15 8.41
N LYS A 81 -12.08 14.09 7.68
CA LYS A 81 -13.51 14.06 7.34
C LYS A 81 -13.81 13.54 5.93
N HIS A 82 -12.82 12.96 5.25
CA HIS A 82 -13.01 12.42 3.90
C HIS A 82 -12.65 10.93 3.87
N PRO A 83 -13.57 10.04 4.28
CA PRO A 83 -13.30 8.59 4.36
C PRO A 83 -12.99 7.96 3.01
N GLN A 84 -13.34 8.60 1.90
CA GLN A 84 -13.10 8.09 0.55
C GLN A 84 -11.61 7.89 0.25
N SER A 85 -10.74 8.72 0.82
CA SER A 85 -9.29 8.63 0.62
C SER A 85 -8.70 7.35 1.20
N ASN A 86 -9.29 6.80 2.26
CA ASN A 86 -8.87 5.57 2.92
C ASN A 86 -9.71 4.35 2.57
N GLY A 87 -10.81 4.53 1.84
CA GLY A 87 -11.74 3.44 1.54
C GLY A 87 -11.09 2.27 0.82
N LYS A 88 -10.13 2.55 -0.06
CA LYS A 88 -9.41 1.52 -0.82
C LYS A 88 -8.52 0.67 0.08
N VAL A 89 -7.84 1.31 1.04
CA VAL A 89 -6.98 0.62 2.00
C VAL A 89 -7.81 -0.16 3.00
N GLU A 90 -8.93 0.38 3.45
CA GLU A 90 -9.86 -0.32 4.34
C GLU A 90 -10.40 -1.58 3.70
N LYS A 91 -10.80 -1.53 2.44
CA LYS A 91 -11.25 -2.70 1.69
C LYS A 91 -10.15 -3.75 1.56
N PHE A 92 -8.91 -3.32 1.38
CA PHE A 92 -7.77 -4.24 1.36
C PHE A 92 -7.63 -4.95 2.71
N PHE A 93 -7.69 -4.22 3.82
CA PHE A 93 -7.54 -4.82 5.14
C PHE A 93 -8.68 -5.79 5.48
N ASP A 94 -9.91 -5.50 5.04
CA ASP A 94 -11.01 -6.44 5.19
C ASP A 94 -10.74 -7.73 4.43
N LEU A 95 -10.27 -7.63 3.21
CA LEU A 95 -9.89 -8.79 2.41
C LEU A 95 -8.74 -9.55 3.05
N TYR A 96 -7.73 -8.83 3.54
CA TYR A 96 -6.57 -9.43 4.19
C TYR A 96 -6.96 -10.25 5.42
N LYS A 97 -7.80 -9.70 6.28
CA LYS A 97 -8.30 -10.41 7.47
C LYS A 97 -8.97 -11.73 7.11
N ASN A 98 -9.74 -11.75 6.04
CA ASN A 98 -10.54 -12.91 5.66
C ASN A 98 -9.76 -13.94 4.84
N LYS A 99 -8.80 -13.51 4.05
CA LYS A 99 -8.15 -14.37 3.05
C LYS A 99 -6.71 -14.76 3.38
N ARG A 100 -6.00 -13.98 4.20
CA ARG A 100 -4.58 -14.25 4.52
C ARG A 100 -4.36 -15.66 5.07
N VAL A 101 -5.29 -16.13 5.90
CA VAL A 101 -5.20 -17.44 6.55
C VAL A 101 -5.27 -18.61 5.58
N LEU A 102 -5.76 -18.38 4.36
CA LEU A 102 -5.86 -19.41 3.33
C LEU A 102 -4.51 -19.72 2.67
N PHE A 103 -3.51 -18.91 2.92
CA PHE A 103 -2.17 -19.03 2.32
C PHE A 103 -1.14 -19.35 3.39
N LYS A 104 -0.19 -20.22 3.05
CA LYS A 104 0.87 -20.60 3.97
C LYS A 104 1.85 -19.46 4.22
N THR A 105 2.17 -18.70 3.17
CA THR A 105 3.14 -17.62 3.25
C THR A 105 2.53 -16.31 2.78
N GLN A 106 3.17 -15.21 3.19
CA GLN A 106 2.82 -13.87 2.76
C GLN A 106 3.00 -13.73 1.24
N GLU A 107 4.06 -14.31 0.70
CA GLU A 107 4.37 -14.28 -0.72
C GLU A 107 3.27 -14.94 -1.57
N GLU A 108 2.73 -16.06 -1.10
CA GLU A 108 1.60 -16.72 -1.77
C GLU A 108 0.36 -15.83 -1.80
N PHE A 109 0.08 -15.13 -0.71
CA PHE A 109 -1.03 -14.17 -0.66
C PHE A 109 -0.82 -13.03 -1.63
N ILE A 110 0.38 -12.45 -1.67
CA ILE A 110 0.71 -11.33 -2.57
C ILE A 110 0.57 -11.76 -4.03
N GLU A 111 1.06 -12.94 -4.38
CA GLU A 111 0.93 -13.49 -5.74
C GLU A 111 -0.54 -13.65 -6.13
N TRP A 112 -1.34 -14.23 -5.25
CA TRP A 112 -2.77 -14.40 -5.52
C TRP A 112 -3.46 -13.06 -5.71
N TYR A 113 -3.18 -12.10 -4.82
CA TYR A 113 -3.80 -10.78 -4.87
C TYR A 113 -3.46 -10.04 -6.16
N ASN A 114 -2.21 -10.09 -6.58
CA ASN A 114 -1.73 -9.31 -7.72
C ASN A 114 -1.93 -10.01 -9.07
N GLU A 115 -1.77 -11.32 -9.13
CA GLU A 115 -1.63 -12.03 -10.40
C GLU A 115 -2.78 -12.98 -10.72
N ILE A 116 -3.57 -13.38 -9.71
CA ILE A 116 -4.63 -14.37 -9.92
C ILE A 116 -6.02 -13.76 -9.76
N ARG A 117 -6.20 -12.91 -8.75
CA ARG A 117 -7.49 -12.33 -8.39
C ARG A 117 -7.82 -11.12 -9.28
N PRO A 118 -8.91 -11.16 -10.09
CA PRO A 118 -9.38 -9.96 -10.78
C PRO A 118 -9.89 -8.92 -9.79
N HIS A 119 -9.77 -7.64 -10.13
CA HIS A 119 -10.24 -6.56 -9.28
C HIS A 119 -11.38 -5.80 -9.95
N ARG A 120 -12.48 -5.59 -9.21
CA ARG A 120 -13.68 -4.94 -9.76
C ARG A 120 -13.46 -3.54 -10.30
N SER A 121 -12.52 -2.79 -9.70
CA SER A 121 -12.22 -1.41 -10.14
C SER A 121 -11.45 -1.35 -11.45
N LEU A 122 -10.96 -2.49 -11.94
CA LEU A 122 -10.21 -2.60 -13.18
C LEU A 122 -11.13 -3.05 -14.31
N ASN A 123 -10.58 -3.45 -15.45
CA ASN A 123 -11.40 -3.97 -16.54
C ASN A 123 -11.92 -5.37 -16.19
N PHE A 124 -13.06 -5.42 -15.51
CA PHE A 124 -13.64 -6.64 -14.99
C PHE A 124 -14.21 -7.54 -16.10
N GLU A 125 -14.53 -6.97 -17.26
CA GLU A 125 -15.01 -7.76 -18.41
C GLU A 125 -13.96 -8.77 -18.90
N VAL A 126 -12.68 -8.39 -18.83
CA VAL A 126 -11.57 -9.28 -19.19
C VAL A 126 -10.90 -9.86 -17.95
N LEU A 127 -11.51 -9.72 -16.77
CA LEU A 127 -10.99 -10.18 -15.48
C LEU A 127 -9.57 -9.69 -15.20
N GLU A 128 -9.35 -8.39 -15.43
CA GLU A 128 -8.02 -7.78 -15.25
C GLU A 128 -7.55 -7.87 -13.80
N THR A 129 -6.32 -8.36 -13.61
CA THR A 129 -5.67 -8.41 -12.29
C THR A 129 -4.89 -7.13 -12.04
N PRO A 130 -4.56 -6.82 -10.76
CA PRO A 130 -3.70 -5.68 -10.43
C PRO A 130 -2.36 -5.69 -11.18
N GLN A 131 -1.72 -6.84 -11.33
CA GLN A 131 -0.45 -6.93 -12.06
C GLN A 131 -0.61 -6.56 -13.54
N GLN A 132 -1.65 -7.04 -14.19
CA GLN A 132 -1.93 -6.71 -15.58
C GLN A 132 -2.18 -5.21 -15.76
N ALA A 133 -2.97 -4.62 -14.87
CA ALA A 133 -3.25 -3.19 -14.89
C ALA A 133 -1.99 -2.36 -14.64
N PHE A 134 -1.14 -2.80 -13.72
CA PHE A 134 0.11 -2.12 -13.39
C PHE A 134 1.02 -2.05 -14.62
N ILE A 135 1.23 -3.17 -15.30
CA ILE A 135 2.05 -3.23 -16.51
C ILE A 135 1.46 -2.34 -17.61
N ARG A 136 0.16 -2.42 -17.83
CA ARG A 136 -0.52 -1.62 -18.86
C ARG A 136 -0.35 -0.12 -18.61
N LYS A 137 -0.54 0.33 -17.38
CA LYS A 137 -0.49 1.74 -17.02
C LYS A 137 0.93 2.30 -17.01
N ILE A 138 1.92 1.51 -16.61
CA ILE A 138 3.32 1.91 -16.70
C ILE A 138 3.74 2.13 -18.15
N LYS A 139 3.35 1.23 -19.06
CA LYS A 139 3.65 1.37 -20.49
C LYS A 139 2.99 2.62 -21.09
N ALA A 140 1.80 2.97 -20.62
CA ALA A 140 1.08 4.16 -21.11
C ALA A 140 1.75 5.46 -20.66
N GLU A 141 2.47 5.45 -19.53
CA GLU A 141 3.20 6.62 -19.00
C GLU A 141 4.60 6.78 -19.59
N ALA A 142 5.10 5.76 -20.27
CA ALA A 142 6.46 5.76 -20.81
C ALA A 142 6.59 6.64 -22.07
#